data_6e93c83cd9c4335314f6f1e176eb7bc0
#
_entry.id   6e93c83cd9c4335314f6f1e176eb7bc0
#
_cell.length_a   1.000
_cell.length_b   1.000
_cell.length_c   1.000
_cell.angle_alpha   90.00
_cell.angle_beta   90.00
_cell.angle_gamma   90.00
#
_symmetry.space_group_name_H-M   'P 1'
#
loop_
_entity.id
_entity.type
_entity.pdbx_description
1 polymer ?
#
loop_
_entity_poly.entity_id
_entity_poly.type
_entity_poly.pdbx_seq_one_letter_code
_entity_poly.pdbx_strand_id
1 'polypeptide(L)'
;GTFADVSEKSGILKSPGTYGLGVIVFDFDNDGWPDIYVANDSTSSALYKNNHDGTFTDIAIESGVAYSADGKPQAGMGVSVADYNADGLFDIVKTNFAGDTSSLYRNSGSGWFEDQTFQAGLGRITRFLGWGASFLDFDNDGWADIMLCNGHVYPEVGETAAESGYRQRKVAYRNLGDGKFIEASESLGPGVMEKAPGRGMAVGDFDNDGDLDILVNCVNDVPQLLRCDSSTKNNWIKVKTVGVK
;
A
#
# COMPACT_ATOMS: atom_id res chain seq x y z
N GLY A 1 20.81 13.79 -18.45
CA GLY A 1 20.07 12.59 -18.84
C GLY A 1 18.90 12.96 -19.75
N THR A 2 18.48 12.05 -20.60
CA THR A 2 17.31 12.19 -21.50
C THR A 2 16.40 11.00 -21.30
N PHE A 3 15.08 11.19 -21.50
CA PHE A 3 14.09 10.11 -21.47
C PHE A 3 13.65 9.79 -22.90
N ALA A 4 13.42 8.51 -23.16
CA ALA A 4 12.79 8.04 -24.39
C ALA A 4 11.57 7.18 -24.00
N ASP A 5 10.48 7.31 -24.74
CA ASP A 5 9.33 6.41 -24.59
C ASP A 5 9.69 5.03 -25.18
N VAL A 6 9.68 4.02 -24.34
CA VAL A 6 9.95 2.64 -24.69
C VAL A 6 8.75 1.72 -24.44
N SER A 7 7.56 2.27 -24.21
CA SER A 7 6.35 1.53 -23.81
C SER A 7 5.98 0.42 -24.79
N GLU A 8 6.08 0.67 -26.09
CA GLU A 8 5.85 -0.36 -27.11
C GLU A 8 6.94 -1.44 -27.11
N LYS A 9 8.20 -1.00 -27.09
CA LYS A 9 9.35 -1.91 -27.12
C LYS A 9 9.43 -2.76 -25.86
N SER A 10 9.08 -2.20 -24.70
CA SER A 10 9.08 -2.91 -23.41
C SER A 10 7.95 -3.95 -23.29
N GLY A 11 6.96 -3.92 -24.16
CA GLY A 11 5.83 -4.85 -24.13
C GLY A 11 4.71 -4.46 -23.16
N ILE A 12 4.82 -3.37 -22.42
CA ILE A 12 3.78 -2.90 -21.48
C ILE A 12 2.46 -2.61 -22.19
N LEU A 13 2.50 -2.15 -23.45
CA LEU A 13 1.29 -1.89 -24.24
C LEU A 13 0.55 -3.15 -24.71
N LYS A 14 1.09 -4.36 -24.47
CA LYS A 14 0.37 -5.62 -24.77
C LYS A 14 -0.79 -5.87 -23.83
N SER A 15 -0.74 -5.33 -22.61
CA SER A 15 -1.87 -5.34 -21.70
C SER A 15 -2.95 -4.37 -22.18
N PRO A 16 -4.25 -4.71 -22.06
CA PRO A 16 -5.33 -3.80 -22.43
C PRO A 16 -5.26 -2.52 -21.60
N GLY A 17 -5.76 -1.41 -22.15
CA GLY A 17 -5.87 -0.16 -21.42
C GLY A 17 -6.68 -0.33 -20.13
N THR A 18 -6.14 0.14 -19.02
CA THR A 18 -6.73 0.03 -17.68
C THR A 18 -6.77 1.41 -16.99
N TYR A 19 -7.36 1.47 -15.82
CA TYR A 19 -7.44 2.70 -15.02
C TYR A 19 -6.42 2.63 -13.88
N GLY A 20 -5.12 2.65 -14.20
CA GLY A 20 -4.03 2.60 -13.23
C GLY A 20 -4.00 3.83 -12.32
N LEU A 21 -4.01 3.62 -10.99
CA LEU A 21 -3.94 4.68 -9.99
C LEU A 21 -2.70 4.57 -9.10
N GLY A 22 -2.36 3.38 -8.63
CA GLY A 22 -1.17 3.14 -7.83
C GLY A 22 -0.13 2.34 -8.60
N VAL A 23 1.15 2.69 -8.44
CA VAL A 23 2.26 1.96 -9.04
C VAL A 23 3.38 1.82 -8.02
N ILE A 24 3.99 0.65 -7.97
CA ILE A 24 5.20 0.40 -7.18
C ILE A 24 6.18 -0.46 -7.98
N VAL A 25 7.47 -0.19 -7.76
CA VAL A 25 8.58 -0.90 -8.39
C VAL A 25 9.36 -1.62 -7.30
N PHE A 26 9.51 -2.93 -7.42
CA PHE A 26 10.21 -3.78 -6.47
C PHE A 26 10.62 -5.09 -7.13
N ASP A 27 11.56 -5.80 -6.56
CA ASP A 27 12.00 -7.12 -7.00
C ASP A 27 11.17 -8.16 -6.22
N PHE A 28 10.10 -8.71 -6.86
CA PHE A 28 9.16 -9.57 -6.15
C PHE A 28 9.66 -11.01 -6.00
N ASP A 29 10.56 -11.47 -6.86
CA ASP A 29 11.05 -12.85 -6.86
C ASP A 29 12.54 -12.97 -6.49
N ASN A 30 13.15 -11.85 -6.02
CA ASN A 30 14.54 -11.76 -5.58
C ASN A 30 15.55 -12.19 -6.67
N ASP A 31 15.23 -11.93 -7.95
CA ASP A 31 16.12 -12.22 -9.07
C ASP A 31 17.14 -11.10 -9.36
N GLY A 32 17.04 -9.98 -8.62
CA GLY A 32 17.91 -8.81 -8.73
C GLY A 32 17.46 -7.80 -9.78
N TRP A 33 16.31 -8.00 -10.41
CA TRP A 33 15.72 -7.07 -11.38
C TRP A 33 14.40 -6.50 -10.88
N PRO A 34 14.21 -5.18 -10.99
CA PRO A 34 12.97 -4.58 -10.51
C PRO A 34 11.79 -4.90 -11.44
N ASP A 35 10.68 -5.25 -10.83
CA ASP A 35 9.39 -5.50 -11.44
C ASP A 35 8.42 -4.35 -11.16
N ILE A 36 7.24 -4.34 -11.77
CA ILE A 36 6.28 -3.24 -11.64
C ILE A 36 4.89 -3.81 -11.31
N TYR A 37 4.34 -3.42 -10.17
CA TYR A 37 2.94 -3.68 -9.85
C TYR A 37 2.09 -2.42 -10.04
N VAL A 38 0.93 -2.59 -10.70
CA VAL A 38 -0.03 -1.51 -10.95
C VAL A 38 -1.39 -1.88 -10.37
N ALA A 39 -1.84 -1.10 -9.40
CA ALA A 39 -3.21 -1.18 -8.89
C ALA A 39 -4.15 -0.43 -9.84
N ASN A 40 -5.12 -1.14 -10.40
CA ASN A 40 -6.09 -0.59 -11.34
C ASN A 40 -7.46 -0.42 -10.71
N ASP A 41 -8.15 0.67 -11.06
CA ASP A 41 -9.53 0.90 -10.68
C ASP A 41 -10.48 0.04 -11.53
N SER A 42 -11.29 -0.79 -10.87
CA SER A 42 -12.38 -1.57 -11.45
C SER A 42 -11.98 -2.54 -12.58
N THR A 43 -10.68 -2.76 -12.76
CA THR A 43 -10.10 -3.73 -13.71
C THR A 43 -9.06 -4.59 -13.00
N SER A 44 -8.56 -5.66 -13.67
CA SER A 44 -7.47 -6.47 -13.12
C SER A 44 -6.25 -5.60 -12.82
N SER A 45 -5.62 -5.80 -11.67
CA SER A 45 -4.29 -5.25 -11.42
C SER A 45 -3.27 -5.92 -12.34
N ALA A 46 -2.11 -5.28 -12.58
CA ALA A 46 -1.04 -5.83 -13.40
C ALA A 46 0.23 -6.05 -12.58
N LEU A 47 0.95 -7.13 -12.85
CA LEU A 47 2.29 -7.40 -12.34
C LEU A 47 3.22 -7.67 -13.52
N TYR A 48 3.99 -6.67 -13.90
CA TYR A 48 4.93 -6.73 -15.00
C TYR A 48 6.27 -7.28 -14.51
N LYS A 49 6.50 -8.58 -14.73
CA LYS A 49 7.80 -9.21 -14.48
C LYS A 49 8.82 -8.74 -15.49
N ASN A 50 10.00 -8.34 -15.02
CA ASN A 50 11.15 -7.99 -15.85
C ASN A 50 11.74 -9.23 -16.52
N ASN A 51 11.91 -9.23 -17.84
CA ASN A 51 12.50 -10.33 -18.61
C ASN A 51 14.03 -10.21 -18.76
N HIS A 52 14.68 -9.28 -18.10
CA HIS A 52 16.13 -9.02 -18.12
C HIS A 52 16.69 -8.57 -19.49
N ASP A 53 15.83 -8.26 -20.45
CA ASP A 53 16.21 -7.83 -21.82
C ASP A 53 15.63 -6.46 -22.18
N GLY A 54 15.06 -5.76 -21.20
CA GLY A 54 14.38 -4.48 -21.37
C GLY A 54 12.91 -4.63 -21.76
N THR A 55 12.36 -5.84 -21.66
CA THR A 55 10.94 -6.12 -21.86
C THR A 55 10.29 -6.64 -20.56
N PHE A 56 8.96 -6.59 -20.51
CA PHE A 56 8.16 -7.04 -19.37
C PHE A 56 7.06 -7.99 -19.84
N THR A 57 6.66 -8.89 -18.96
CA THR A 57 5.50 -9.78 -19.13
C THR A 57 4.53 -9.57 -17.99
N ASP A 58 3.25 -9.29 -18.29
CA ASP A 58 2.21 -9.23 -17.27
C ASP A 58 1.86 -10.64 -16.80
N ILE A 59 2.10 -10.92 -15.52
CA ILE A 59 1.87 -12.21 -14.88
C ILE A 59 0.89 -12.10 -13.71
N ALA A 60 0.13 -11.00 -13.59
CA ALA A 60 -0.71 -10.75 -12.42
C ALA A 60 -1.77 -11.84 -12.19
N ILE A 61 -2.30 -12.45 -13.26
CA ILE A 61 -3.27 -13.55 -13.15
C ILE A 61 -2.57 -14.82 -12.61
N GLU A 62 -1.46 -15.17 -13.21
CA GLU A 62 -0.67 -16.35 -12.84
C GLU A 62 -0.12 -16.26 -11.43
N SER A 63 0.26 -15.04 -11.01
CA SER A 63 0.79 -14.80 -9.67
C SER A 63 -0.27 -14.54 -8.59
N GLY A 64 -1.56 -14.49 -8.96
CA GLY A 64 -2.65 -14.39 -8.00
C GLY A 64 -2.94 -12.98 -7.46
N VAL A 65 -2.37 -11.91 -8.07
CA VAL A 65 -2.55 -10.50 -7.61
C VAL A 65 -3.45 -9.66 -8.51
N ALA A 66 -4.00 -10.25 -9.59
CA ALA A 66 -4.87 -9.55 -10.52
C ALA A 66 -6.25 -9.22 -9.93
N TYR A 67 -6.77 -10.10 -9.08
CA TYR A 67 -8.14 -10.11 -8.58
C TYR A 67 -8.20 -10.33 -7.07
N SER A 68 -9.39 -10.11 -6.48
CA SER A 68 -9.68 -10.55 -5.10
C SER A 68 -9.69 -12.09 -4.99
N ALA A 69 -9.73 -12.60 -3.78
CA ALA A 69 -9.89 -14.05 -3.51
C ALA A 69 -11.13 -14.67 -4.18
N ASP A 70 -12.17 -13.85 -4.43
CA ASP A 70 -13.39 -14.27 -5.14
C ASP A 70 -13.27 -14.20 -6.68
N GLY A 71 -12.08 -13.90 -7.22
CA GLY A 71 -11.82 -13.75 -8.65
C GLY A 71 -12.45 -12.52 -9.30
N LYS A 72 -12.71 -11.46 -8.52
CA LYS A 72 -13.32 -10.22 -9.01
C LYS A 72 -12.29 -9.10 -9.13
N PRO A 73 -12.38 -8.23 -10.16
CA PRO A 73 -11.63 -7.00 -10.18
C PRO A 73 -12.07 -6.09 -9.03
N GLN A 74 -11.12 -5.40 -8.45
CA GLN A 74 -11.35 -4.44 -7.37
C GLN A 74 -10.99 -3.03 -7.86
N ALA A 75 -11.53 -2.00 -7.22
CA ALA A 75 -11.14 -0.63 -7.50
C ALA A 75 -9.88 -0.28 -6.69
N GLY A 76 -8.72 -0.77 -7.16
CA GLY A 76 -7.43 -0.61 -6.52
C GLY A 76 -6.85 0.79 -6.71
N MET A 77 -6.32 1.40 -5.63
CA MET A 77 -5.77 2.75 -5.65
C MET A 77 -4.35 2.81 -5.11
N GLY A 78 -4.16 2.91 -3.80
CA GLY A 78 -2.83 2.93 -3.19
C GLY A 78 -2.22 1.55 -3.07
N VAL A 79 -0.89 1.51 -3.12
CA VAL A 79 -0.13 0.28 -2.99
C VAL A 79 1.17 0.54 -2.21
N SER A 80 1.56 -0.43 -1.40
CA SER A 80 2.85 -0.45 -0.72
C SER A 80 3.36 -1.87 -0.62
N VAL A 81 4.69 -2.01 -0.48
CA VAL A 81 5.35 -3.31 -0.31
C VAL A 81 6.27 -3.29 0.90
N ALA A 82 6.30 -4.40 1.62
CA ALA A 82 7.26 -4.71 2.67
C ALA A 82 7.27 -6.22 2.93
N ASP A 83 8.31 -6.70 3.57
CA ASP A 83 8.34 -8.02 4.18
C ASP A 83 7.68 -7.91 5.57
N TYR A 84 6.34 -8.11 5.64
CA TYR A 84 5.60 -7.93 6.91
C TYR A 84 5.71 -9.11 7.86
N ASN A 85 6.13 -10.27 7.35
CA ASN A 85 6.19 -11.53 8.10
C ASN A 85 7.64 -12.01 8.35
N ALA A 86 8.64 -11.22 7.92
CA ALA A 86 10.08 -11.48 8.07
C ALA A 86 10.54 -12.79 7.41
N ASP A 87 9.95 -13.16 6.25
CA ASP A 87 10.34 -14.32 5.47
C ASP A 87 11.36 -13.99 4.35
N GLY A 88 11.73 -12.72 4.19
CA GLY A 88 12.70 -12.23 3.21
C GLY A 88 12.10 -11.91 1.85
N LEU A 89 10.77 -11.93 1.70
CA LEU A 89 10.07 -11.64 0.47
C LEU A 89 9.20 -10.39 0.63
N PHE A 90 9.04 -9.63 -0.44
CA PHE A 90 8.14 -8.48 -0.42
C PHE A 90 6.70 -8.88 -0.63
N ASP A 91 5.84 -8.48 0.30
CA ASP A 91 4.40 -8.61 0.29
C ASP A 91 3.74 -7.32 -0.18
N ILE A 92 2.48 -7.38 -0.61
CA ILE A 92 1.77 -6.22 -1.17
C ILE A 92 0.55 -5.90 -0.30
N VAL A 93 0.40 -4.63 0.11
CA VAL A 93 -0.88 -4.08 0.57
C VAL A 93 -1.45 -3.15 -0.50
N LYS A 94 -2.76 -3.28 -0.78
CA LYS A 94 -3.49 -2.49 -1.76
C LYS A 94 -4.78 -1.96 -1.15
N THR A 95 -5.05 -0.66 -1.30
CA THR A 95 -6.35 -0.08 -0.92
C THR A 95 -7.38 -0.26 -2.03
N ASN A 96 -8.65 -0.31 -1.65
CA ASN A 96 -9.78 -0.47 -2.56
C ASN A 96 -10.92 0.52 -2.23
N PHE A 97 -11.93 0.57 -3.08
CA PHE A 97 -13.11 1.42 -2.93
C PHE A 97 -13.97 1.03 -1.72
N ALA A 98 -14.81 1.96 -1.25
CA ALA A 98 -15.77 1.68 -0.18
C ALA A 98 -16.71 0.52 -0.55
N GLY A 99 -17.02 -0.33 0.42
CA GLY A 99 -17.77 -1.57 0.21
C GLY A 99 -16.87 -2.79 -0.05
N ASP A 100 -15.57 -2.57 -0.29
CA ASP A 100 -14.57 -3.62 -0.42
C ASP A 100 -13.51 -3.53 0.71
N THR A 101 -12.70 -4.56 0.87
CA THR A 101 -11.58 -4.60 1.82
C THR A 101 -10.30 -4.12 1.17
N SER A 102 -9.41 -3.48 1.94
CA SER A 102 -8.01 -3.36 1.51
C SER A 102 -7.37 -4.74 1.49
N SER A 103 -6.65 -5.05 0.41
CA SER A 103 -6.09 -6.39 0.17
C SER A 103 -4.67 -6.50 0.72
N LEU A 104 -4.35 -7.68 1.28
CA LEU A 104 -2.99 -8.05 1.67
C LEU A 104 -2.62 -9.34 0.93
N TYR A 105 -1.61 -9.26 0.06
CA TYR A 105 -1.09 -10.40 -0.68
C TYR A 105 0.28 -10.79 -0.12
N ARG A 106 0.36 -12.00 0.45
CA ARG A 106 1.61 -12.59 0.91
C ARG A 106 2.34 -13.25 -0.25
N ASN A 107 3.59 -12.92 -0.43
CA ASN A 107 4.47 -13.58 -1.37
C ASN A 107 4.86 -14.97 -0.84
N SER A 108 4.71 -16.01 -1.65
CA SER A 108 5.06 -17.39 -1.28
C SER A 108 6.44 -17.84 -1.76
N GLY A 109 7.20 -16.95 -2.43
CA GLY A 109 8.56 -17.23 -2.91
C GLY A 109 8.65 -18.06 -4.19
N SER A 110 7.51 -18.43 -4.78
CA SER A 110 7.45 -19.24 -6.02
C SER A 110 6.85 -18.46 -7.20
N GLY A 111 6.84 -17.13 -7.14
CA GLY A 111 6.16 -16.26 -8.11
C GLY A 111 4.64 -16.20 -7.92
N TRP A 112 4.15 -16.72 -6.80
CA TRP A 112 2.75 -16.77 -6.42
C TRP A 112 2.51 -15.99 -5.15
N PHE A 113 1.41 -15.22 -5.12
CA PHE A 113 0.94 -14.53 -3.93
C PHE A 113 -0.37 -15.16 -3.42
N GLU A 114 -0.50 -15.22 -2.12
CA GLU A 114 -1.72 -15.66 -1.43
C GLU A 114 -2.46 -14.45 -0.87
N ASP A 115 -3.75 -14.34 -1.15
CA ASP A 115 -4.60 -13.32 -0.50
C ASP A 115 -4.80 -13.68 0.98
N GLN A 116 -4.17 -12.91 1.86
CA GLN A 116 -4.22 -13.07 3.32
C GLN A 116 -5.14 -12.05 3.99
N THR A 117 -5.90 -11.27 3.23
CA THR A 117 -6.72 -10.15 3.70
C THR A 117 -7.57 -10.51 4.92
N PHE A 118 -8.32 -11.60 4.84
CA PHE A 118 -9.19 -12.05 5.94
C PHE A 118 -8.42 -12.75 7.05
N GLN A 119 -7.50 -13.62 6.70
CA GLN A 119 -6.67 -14.39 7.64
C GLN A 119 -5.78 -13.50 8.48
N ALA A 120 -5.23 -12.45 7.86
CA ALA A 120 -4.39 -11.45 8.53
C ALA A 120 -5.19 -10.42 9.34
N GLY A 121 -6.51 -10.35 9.19
CA GLY A 121 -7.37 -9.47 9.98
C GLY A 121 -7.76 -8.15 9.33
N LEU A 122 -7.39 -7.88 8.08
CA LEU A 122 -7.75 -6.65 7.36
C LEU A 122 -9.21 -6.67 6.85
N GLY A 123 -9.81 -7.84 6.71
CA GLY A 123 -11.12 -8.05 6.09
C GLY A 123 -12.34 -7.50 6.84
N ARG A 124 -12.14 -6.78 7.95
CA ARG A 124 -13.25 -6.28 8.80
C ARG A 124 -13.72 -4.88 8.48
N ILE A 125 -12.90 -4.08 7.81
CA ILE A 125 -13.19 -2.67 7.54
C ILE A 125 -13.40 -2.49 6.04
N THR A 126 -14.66 -2.21 5.65
CA THR A 126 -15.06 -2.02 4.26
C THR A 126 -15.68 -0.64 4.01
N ARG A 127 -15.95 0.12 5.07
CA ARG A 127 -16.71 1.38 4.98
C ARG A 127 -15.89 2.59 4.50
N PHE A 128 -14.58 2.46 4.40
CA PHE A 128 -13.71 3.54 3.95
C PHE A 128 -13.28 3.34 2.51
N LEU A 129 -13.16 4.44 1.78
CA LEU A 129 -12.58 4.49 0.45
C LEU A 129 -11.09 4.77 0.61
N GLY A 130 -10.26 3.74 0.40
CA GLY A 130 -8.83 3.82 0.60
C GLY A 130 -8.10 4.44 -0.58
N TRP A 131 -7.09 5.27 -0.29
CA TRP A 131 -6.20 5.88 -1.27
C TRP A 131 -4.75 5.50 -0.97
N GLY A 132 -3.98 6.38 -0.34
CA GLY A 132 -2.60 6.06 0.01
C GLY A 132 -2.51 4.88 0.97
N ALA A 133 -1.53 4.02 0.76
CA ALA A 133 -1.16 2.93 1.65
C ALA A 133 0.34 3.01 1.94
N SER A 134 0.74 2.65 3.14
CA SER A 134 2.15 2.44 3.48
C SER A 134 2.30 1.33 4.51
N PHE A 135 3.32 0.52 4.31
CA PHE A 135 3.94 -0.21 5.39
C PHE A 135 4.91 0.72 6.13
N LEU A 136 4.90 0.67 7.45
CA LEU A 136 5.81 1.40 8.33
C LEU A 136 5.81 0.71 9.70
N ASP A 137 6.88 0.84 10.43
CA ASP A 137 6.96 0.39 11.83
C ASP A 137 6.71 1.63 12.72
N PHE A 138 5.45 1.83 13.18
CA PHE A 138 5.08 3.04 13.92
C PHE A 138 5.34 2.94 15.43
N ASP A 139 5.68 1.77 15.95
CA ASP A 139 6.05 1.60 17.36
C ASP A 139 7.46 1.03 17.56
N ASN A 140 8.26 0.99 16.49
CA ASN A 140 9.66 0.55 16.47
C ASN A 140 9.84 -0.86 17.08
N ASP A 141 8.88 -1.77 16.87
CA ASP A 141 8.95 -3.13 17.37
C ASP A 141 9.63 -4.12 16.39
N GLY A 142 9.96 -3.64 15.18
CA GLY A 142 10.64 -4.38 14.13
C GLY A 142 9.72 -5.08 13.15
N TRP A 143 8.40 -4.96 13.33
CA TRP A 143 7.41 -5.51 12.40
C TRP A 143 6.76 -4.39 11.59
N ALA A 144 6.60 -4.64 10.30
CA ALA A 144 5.96 -3.66 9.43
C ALA A 144 4.45 -3.61 9.69
N ASP A 145 3.97 -2.47 10.18
CA ASP A 145 2.57 -2.11 10.35
C ASP A 145 1.98 -1.56 9.06
N ILE A 146 0.66 -1.31 9.03
CA ILE A 146 -0.01 -0.73 7.87
C ILE A 146 -0.74 0.55 8.25
N MET A 147 -0.52 1.62 7.46
CA MET A 147 -1.31 2.84 7.52
C MET A 147 -2.00 3.08 6.18
N LEU A 148 -3.30 3.40 6.24
CA LEU A 148 -4.14 3.69 5.08
C LEU A 148 -4.74 5.09 5.23
N CYS A 149 -4.63 5.92 4.19
CA CYS A 149 -5.35 7.18 4.13
C CYS A 149 -6.61 7.04 3.28
N ASN A 150 -7.69 7.66 3.74
CA ASN A 150 -9.02 7.47 3.19
C ASN A 150 -9.70 8.80 2.89
N GLY A 151 -10.68 8.76 1.99
CA GLY A 151 -11.52 9.92 1.63
C GLY A 151 -12.43 9.61 0.45
N HIS A 152 -13.71 9.92 0.56
CA HIS A 152 -14.64 9.61 -0.52
C HIS A 152 -14.44 10.53 -1.74
N VAL A 153 -14.86 10.10 -2.92
CA VAL A 153 -14.77 10.89 -4.17
C VAL A 153 -15.96 11.83 -4.35
N TYR A 154 -17.10 11.51 -3.74
CA TYR A 154 -18.33 12.29 -3.85
C TYR A 154 -18.56 13.11 -2.58
N PRO A 155 -18.52 14.47 -2.66
CA PRO A 155 -18.75 15.33 -1.48
C PRO A 155 -20.14 15.17 -0.86
N GLU A 156 -21.12 14.71 -1.65
CA GLU A 156 -22.51 14.54 -1.25
C GLU A 156 -22.77 13.30 -0.40
N VAL A 157 -21.79 12.39 -0.32
CA VAL A 157 -21.94 11.15 0.47
C VAL A 157 -22.00 11.50 1.95
N GLY A 158 -23.15 11.19 2.54
CA GLY A 158 -23.37 11.29 3.99
C GLY A 158 -22.76 10.13 4.77
N GLU A 159 -22.69 10.26 6.08
CA GLU A 159 -22.29 9.16 6.95
C GLU A 159 -23.47 8.21 7.14
N THR A 160 -23.26 6.93 6.81
CA THR A 160 -24.19 5.83 7.02
C THR A 160 -23.50 4.66 7.72
N ALA A 161 -24.24 3.60 8.03
CA ALA A 161 -23.63 2.38 8.55
C ALA A 161 -22.65 1.71 7.55
N ALA A 162 -22.90 1.87 6.25
CA ALA A 162 -22.10 1.28 5.16
C ALA A 162 -20.99 2.20 4.65
N GLU A 163 -21.14 3.54 4.82
CA GLU A 163 -20.21 4.55 4.29
C GLU A 163 -19.83 5.57 5.35
N SER A 164 -18.59 6.09 5.26
CA SER A 164 -18.02 6.99 6.26
C SER A 164 -18.08 8.47 5.88
N GLY A 165 -18.89 8.84 4.87
CA GLY A 165 -18.98 10.21 4.37
C GLY A 165 -17.77 10.63 3.52
N TYR A 166 -17.76 11.91 3.10
CA TYR A 166 -16.68 12.47 2.26
C TYR A 166 -15.34 12.53 2.98
N ARG A 167 -15.33 13.09 4.19
CA ARG A 167 -14.14 13.17 5.05
C ARG A 167 -14.04 11.90 5.88
N GLN A 168 -12.92 11.21 5.75
CA GLN A 168 -12.71 9.91 6.39
C GLN A 168 -11.46 9.94 7.26
N ARG A 169 -11.45 9.17 8.36
CA ARG A 169 -10.24 8.96 9.16
C ARG A 169 -9.26 8.04 8.47
N LYS A 170 -8.01 8.08 8.90
CA LYS A 170 -7.03 7.06 8.52
C LYS A 170 -7.37 5.75 9.22
N VAL A 171 -6.84 4.65 8.69
CA VAL A 171 -6.92 3.33 9.32
C VAL A 171 -5.51 2.82 9.49
N ALA A 172 -5.20 2.41 10.72
CA ALA A 172 -3.92 1.81 11.06
C ALA A 172 -4.12 0.39 11.55
N TYR A 173 -3.26 -0.50 11.10
CA TYR A 173 -3.21 -1.88 11.55
C TYR A 173 -1.82 -2.16 12.13
N ARG A 174 -1.80 -2.56 13.42
CA ARG A 174 -0.59 -3.02 14.08
C ARG A 174 -0.33 -4.48 13.74
N ASN A 175 0.89 -4.78 13.35
CA ASN A 175 1.39 -6.14 13.16
C ASN A 175 1.62 -6.82 14.51
N LEU A 176 1.22 -8.07 14.66
CA LEU A 176 1.38 -8.83 15.89
C LEU A 176 2.61 -9.77 15.87
N GLY A 177 3.41 -9.73 14.78
CA GLY A 177 4.60 -10.57 14.61
C GLY A 177 4.29 -12.05 14.30
N ASP A 178 3.02 -12.40 14.12
CA ASP A 178 2.57 -13.76 13.79
C ASP A 178 1.83 -13.84 12.44
N GLY A 179 2.04 -12.84 11.58
CA GLY A 179 1.38 -12.70 10.29
C GLY A 179 -0.05 -12.13 10.37
N LYS A 180 -0.44 -11.62 11.55
CA LYS A 180 -1.75 -11.03 11.79
C LYS A 180 -1.64 -9.56 12.18
N PHE A 181 -2.73 -8.84 11.92
CA PHE A 181 -2.87 -7.43 12.24
C PHE A 181 -4.11 -7.18 13.09
N ILE A 182 -4.01 -6.18 13.94
CA ILE A 182 -5.14 -5.63 14.70
C ILE A 182 -5.32 -4.17 14.34
N GLU A 183 -6.56 -3.73 14.17
CA GLU A 183 -6.87 -2.32 13.96
C GLU A 183 -6.52 -1.52 15.21
N ALA A 184 -5.64 -0.53 15.06
CA ALA A 184 -5.02 0.24 16.14
C ALA A 184 -5.25 1.75 16.04
N SER A 185 -6.07 2.22 15.09
CA SER A 185 -6.20 3.66 14.78
C SER A 185 -6.53 4.53 16.00
N GLU A 186 -7.43 4.07 16.89
CA GLU A 186 -7.82 4.82 18.08
C GLU A 186 -6.67 5.01 19.07
N SER A 187 -5.79 4.01 19.17
CA SER A 187 -4.64 4.06 20.09
C SER A 187 -3.51 4.96 19.62
N LEU A 188 -3.49 5.31 18.32
CA LEU A 188 -2.47 6.16 17.72
C LEU A 188 -2.80 7.67 17.79
N GLY A 189 -3.85 8.02 18.53
CA GLY A 189 -4.14 9.39 18.88
C GLY A 189 -5.01 10.16 17.89
N PRO A 190 -5.30 11.44 18.22
CA PRO A 190 -6.29 12.24 17.51
C PRO A 190 -5.93 12.54 16.05
N GLY A 191 -4.65 12.63 15.70
CA GLY A 191 -4.21 12.90 14.33
C GLY A 191 -4.63 11.82 13.34
N VAL A 192 -4.59 10.53 13.74
CA VAL A 192 -5.06 9.41 12.94
C VAL A 192 -6.58 9.42 12.83
N MET A 193 -7.28 9.77 13.91
CA MET A 193 -8.74 9.81 13.97
C MET A 193 -9.37 11.04 13.30
N GLU A 194 -8.58 12.08 13.04
CA GLU A 194 -9.06 13.28 12.35
C GLU A 194 -9.48 12.96 10.93
N LYS A 195 -10.72 13.35 10.60
CA LYS A 195 -11.31 13.09 9.27
C LYS A 195 -10.85 14.13 8.26
N ALA A 196 -10.38 13.66 7.11
CA ALA A 196 -9.98 14.49 5.97
C ALA A 196 -10.31 13.78 4.64
N PRO A 197 -10.39 14.50 3.52
CA PRO A 197 -10.52 13.88 2.21
C PRO A 197 -9.14 13.46 1.67
N GLY A 198 -8.50 12.51 2.36
CA GLY A 198 -7.14 12.06 2.07
C GLY A 198 -7.00 11.41 0.70
N ARG A 199 -5.81 11.54 0.10
CA ARG A 199 -5.45 10.93 -1.19
C ARG A 199 -4.07 10.30 -1.12
N GLY A 200 -3.02 11.02 -1.40
CA GLY A 200 -1.65 10.54 -1.29
C GLY A 200 -1.15 10.50 0.15
N MET A 201 -0.20 9.62 0.39
CA MET A 201 0.49 9.51 1.68
C MET A 201 1.98 9.28 1.44
N ALA A 202 2.82 9.88 2.28
CA ALA A 202 4.25 9.64 2.34
C ALA A 202 4.68 9.47 3.79
N VAL A 203 5.68 8.63 3.99
CA VAL A 203 6.23 8.30 5.32
C VAL A 203 7.72 8.67 5.35
N GLY A 204 8.16 9.22 6.46
CA GLY A 204 9.56 9.57 6.69
C GLY A 204 9.76 10.24 8.05
N ASP A 205 10.93 10.10 8.61
CA ASP A 205 11.37 10.76 9.84
C ASP A 205 11.80 12.20 9.49
N PHE A 206 10.87 13.18 9.64
CA PHE A 206 11.14 14.57 9.21
C PHE A 206 11.92 15.38 10.24
N ASP A 207 11.84 15.05 11.52
CA ASP A 207 12.53 15.77 12.60
C ASP A 207 13.76 15.02 13.14
N ASN A 208 14.07 13.84 12.59
CA ASN A 208 15.22 13.00 12.91
C ASN A 208 15.25 12.48 14.36
N ASP A 209 14.09 12.18 14.92
CA ASP A 209 13.94 11.58 16.24
C ASP A 209 13.91 10.04 16.21
N GLY A 210 13.79 9.44 15.01
CA GLY A 210 13.82 8.00 14.76
C GLY A 210 12.44 7.37 14.66
N ASP A 211 11.38 8.12 14.91
CA ASP A 211 10.01 7.69 14.68
C ASP A 211 9.58 8.04 13.25
N LEU A 212 8.72 7.23 12.65
CA LEU A 212 8.26 7.48 11.29
C LEU A 212 7.01 8.36 11.28
N ASP A 213 7.11 9.51 10.65
CA ASP A 213 6.04 10.50 10.50
C ASP A 213 5.28 10.30 9.19
N ILE A 214 4.09 10.88 9.12
CA ILE A 214 3.19 10.69 7.99
C ILE A 214 2.71 12.04 7.46
N LEU A 215 2.92 12.28 6.17
CA LEU A 215 2.29 13.38 5.43
C LEU A 215 1.13 12.83 4.61
N VAL A 216 -0.07 13.38 4.80
CA VAL A 216 -1.26 13.05 4.01
C VAL A 216 -1.64 14.25 3.15
N ASN A 217 -1.68 14.06 1.84
CA ASN A 217 -2.24 15.03 0.91
C ASN A 217 -3.76 14.89 0.84
N CYS A 218 -4.48 16.00 0.90
CA CYS A 218 -5.93 16.05 0.93
C CYS A 218 -6.46 16.82 -0.30
N VAL A 219 -7.56 16.34 -0.91
CA VAL A 219 -8.17 17.04 -2.04
C VAL A 219 -9.06 18.17 -1.54
N ASN A 220 -8.89 19.38 -2.08
CA ASN A 220 -9.61 20.60 -1.68
C ASN A 220 -9.58 20.86 -0.18
N ASP A 221 -8.47 20.49 0.48
CA ASP A 221 -8.26 20.68 1.91
C ASP A 221 -6.75 20.82 2.18
N VAL A 222 -6.40 21.26 3.40
CA VAL A 222 -5.00 21.39 3.81
C VAL A 222 -4.36 20.02 4.00
N PRO A 223 -3.09 19.84 3.66
CA PRO A 223 -2.38 18.60 3.95
C PRO A 223 -2.24 18.43 5.47
N GLN A 224 -2.16 17.19 5.92
CA GLN A 224 -1.96 16.85 7.33
C GLN A 224 -0.57 16.24 7.50
N LEU A 225 0.24 16.84 8.39
CA LEU A 225 1.50 16.26 8.85
C LEU A 225 1.27 15.67 10.25
N LEU A 226 1.39 14.36 10.36
CA LEU A 226 1.25 13.61 11.60
C LEU A 226 2.65 13.28 12.09
N ARG A 227 3.05 13.90 13.19
CA ARG A 227 4.29 13.54 13.88
C ARG A 227 4.02 12.35 14.79
N CYS A 228 4.87 11.34 14.71
CA CYS A 228 4.90 10.25 15.65
C CYS A 228 5.72 10.66 16.87
N ASP A 229 5.11 10.60 18.05
CA ASP A 229 5.82 10.78 19.32
C ASP A 229 5.76 9.43 20.05
N SER A 230 6.49 8.43 19.56
CA SER A 230 6.48 7.11 20.16
C SER A 230 7.01 7.13 21.58
N SER A 231 6.25 6.54 22.49
CA SER A 231 6.69 6.36 23.87
C SER A 231 7.42 5.04 24.10
N THR A 232 7.68 4.28 23.04
CA THR A 232 8.39 2.99 23.14
C THR A 232 9.86 3.23 23.51
N LYS A 233 10.44 2.28 24.20
CA LYS A 233 11.87 2.28 24.53
C LYS A 233 12.69 1.47 23.52
N ASN A 234 12.11 1.18 22.39
CA ASN A 234 12.73 0.43 21.32
C ASN A 234 13.82 1.28 20.65
N ASN A 235 14.82 0.62 20.10
CA ASN A 235 15.95 1.30 19.47
C ASN A 235 15.73 1.38 17.96
N TRP A 236 16.23 2.43 17.36
CA TRP A 236 16.22 2.62 15.93
C TRP A 236 17.64 2.82 15.37
N ILE A 237 17.80 2.63 14.08
CA ILE A 237 19.05 2.85 13.37
C ILE A 237 18.80 3.56 12.04
N LYS A 238 19.60 4.61 11.77
CA LYS A 238 19.61 5.29 10.47
C LYS A 238 20.82 4.82 9.66
N VAL A 239 20.57 4.22 8.50
CA VAL A 239 21.60 3.74 7.60
C VAL A 239 21.71 4.67 6.40
N LYS A 240 22.88 5.29 6.19
CA LYS A 240 23.18 6.07 4.99
C LYS A 240 24.11 5.26 4.09
N THR A 241 23.59 4.82 2.95
CA THR A 241 24.41 4.17 1.92
C THR A 241 25.07 5.22 1.04
N VAL A 242 26.36 5.04 0.75
CA VAL A 242 27.11 5.91 -0.16
C VAL A 242 27.66 5.04 -1.28
N GLY A 243 27.18 5.30 -2.50
CA GLY A 243 27.70 4.61 -3.69
C GLY A 243 29.17 5.00 -3.92
N VAL A 244 30.02 4.04 -4.18
CA VAL A 244 31.39 4.26 -4.68
C VAL A 244 31.37 4.04 -6.19
N LYS A 245 32.05 4.96 -6.93
CA LYS A 245 32.26 4.83 -8.38
C LYS A 245 33.31 3.76 -8.67
#